data_099a15efca847b501ae5f6ce69c54a18
#
_entry.id   099a15efca847b501ae5f6ce69c54a18
#
_cell.length_a   1.000
_cell.length_b   1.000
_cell.length_c   1.000
_cell.angle_alpha   90.00
_cell.angle_beta   90.00
_cell.angle_gamma   90.00
#
_symmetry.space_group_name_H-M   'P 1'
#
loop_
_entity.id
_entity.type
_entity.pdbx_description
1 polymer ?
#
loop_
_entity_poly.entity_id
_entity_poly.type
_entity_poly.pdbx_seq_one_letter_code
_entity_poly.pdbx_strand_id
1 'polypeptide(L)'
;PLIVEIMAHSSTQDTVSSESVQATAGANIPPADSQARVSAFMKRIQDSICQRLEELDSEHQFLEDSWERPEGGGGRSRVVKQGNLLEQGGVNFSEIWGDRLPPSILAQRPEAAGHRFYATGTSMVLHPRNPYIPTVHLNYRYFEAGPVWWFGGGIDLTPYYPFEEDAAHFHRTLKQTCDAHHSDYYPTFKKWCDEYFYLKHRQETRGVGGIFFDYQDGRGQLYRGPAEEGPAAQYSNQIGELPTRSWEDIFAFVQDCGDAFLPSYVPIIERRRDTEYGDRQRDFQLYRRGRYVEFNLVYDRGTIFGLQTNGRTESILMSLPPLVRWEYCFEPEPDTHESKLYDVFLKPQEWADWIESSA
;
A
#
# COMPACT_ATOMS: atom_id res chain seq x y z
N PRO A 1 10.95 2.71 3.08
CA PRO A 1 9.94 1.71 3.37
C PRO A 1 9.82 0.67 2.27
N LEU A 2 9.89 1.07 1.03
CA LEU A 2 9.53 0.31 -0.16
C LEU A 2 10.36 -0.96 -0.40
N ILE A 3 11.66 -0.85 -0.26
CA ILE A 3 12.63 -1.95 -0.45
C ILE A 3 12.55 -2.94 0.70
N VAL A 4 12.10 -2.47 1.77
CA VAL A 4 11.96 -3.09 3.05
C VAL A 4 10.82 -4.11 3.07
N GLU A 5 9.69 -3.83 2.44
CA GLU A 5 8.60 -4.79 2.30
C GLU A 5 8.97 -6.00 1.43
N ILE A 6 9.84 -5.80 0.44
CA ILE A 6 10.38 -6.90 -0.39
C ILE A 6 11.16 -7.91 0.46
N MET A 7 11.72 -7.48 1.60
CA MET A 7 12.63 -8.24 2.43
C MET A 7 11.98 -8.81 3.72
N ALA A 8 10.76 -8.42 4.06
CA ALA A 8 10.13 -8.67 5.35
C ALA A 8 9.54 -10.09 5.56
N HIS A 9 9.62 -10.96 4.56
CA HIS A 9 9.03 -12.29 4.63
C HIS A 9 10.05 -13.36 5.05
N SER A 10 10.47 -13.40 6.29
CA SER A 10 10.84 -14.65 6.95
C SER A 10 11.40 -14.49 8.36
N SER A 11 10.73 -15.10 9.28
CA SER A 11 11.35 -15.71 10.46
C SER A 11 10.46 -16.86 10.90
N THR A 12 10.65 -18.04 10.29
CA THR A 12 10.46 -19.36 10.95
C THR A 12 11.05 -20.42 10.04
N GLN A 13 12.00 -21.16 10.57
CA GLN A 13 12.56 -22.35 9.96
C GLN A 13 11.53 -23.48 10.06
N ASP A 14 10.97 -23.89 8.93
CA ASP A 14 10.43 -25.24 8.78
C ASP A 14 11.04 -25.87 7.52
N THR A 15 11.72 -26.98 7.76
CA THR A 15 12.34 -27.82 6.76
C THR A 15 11.28 -28.47 5.89
N VAL A 16 11.07 -27.94 4.68
CA VAL A 16 10.28 -28.59 3.65
C VAL A 16 11.20 -29.46 2.80
N SER A 17 10.85 -30.74 2.71
CA SER A 17 11.51 -31.74 1.89
C SER A 17 11.59 -31.32 0.42
N SER A 18 12.79 -31.48 -0.15
CA SER A 18 13.08 -31.25 -1.55
C SER A 18 12.38 -32.28 -2.45
N GLU A 19 11.19 -31.95 -2.95
CA GLU A 19 10.70 -32.56 -4.18
C GLU A 19 11.04 -31.61 -5.35
N SER A 20 11.76 -32.18 -6.31
CA SER A 20 12.24 -31.52 -7.51
C SER A 20 11.06 -31.02 -8.36
N VAL A 21 10.77 -29.73 -8.34
CA VAL A 21 9.91 -29.08 -9.32
C VAL A 21 10.70 -28.98 -10.63
N GLN A 22 10.36 -29.83 -11.60
CA GLN A 22 10.87 -29.72 -12.95
C GLN A 22 10.49 -28.35 -13.52
N ALA A 23 11.50 -27.60 -13.92
CA ALA A 23 11.35 -26.34 -14.63
C ALA A 23 10.55 -26.58 -15.94
N THR A 24 9.31 -26.12 -15.99
CA THR A 24 8.52 -26.02 -17.22
C THR A 24 9.17 -24.96 -18.10
N ALA A 25 9.65 -25.41 -19.27
CA ALA A 25 10.30 -24.59 -20.27
C ALA A 25 9.33 -23.52 -20.81
N GLY A 26 9.67 -22.25 -20.60
CA GLY A 26 8.95 -21.04 -20.97
C GLY A 26 9.16 -20.00 -19.87
N ALA A 27 10.44 -19.81 -19.46
CA ALA A 27 10.77 -18.88 -18.40
C ALA A 27 10.16 -17.49 -18.72
N ASN A 28 9.23 -17.04 -17.88
CA ASN A 28 8.70 -15.69 -17.87
C ASN A 28 9.83 -14.76 -17.36
N ILE A 29 10.80 -14.50 -18.25
CA ILE A 29 12.00 -13.72 -17.97
C ILE A 29 11.66 -12.25 -18.20
N PRO A 30 12.05 -11.33 -17.30
CA PRO A 30 11.84 -9.92 -17.53
C PRO A 30 12.59 -9.46 -18.79
N PRO A 31 12.05 -8.47 -19.53
CA PRO A 31 12.75 -7.87 -20.67
C PRO A 31 14.09 -7.25 -20.21
N ALA A 32 15.06 -7.16 -21.13
CA ALA A 32 16.37 -6.60 -20.85
C ALA A 32 16.32 -5.12 -20.39
N ASP A 33 15.24 -4.41 -20.72
CA ASP A 33 14.98 -3.02 -20.33
C ASP A 33 13.99 -2.88 -19.14
N SER A 34 13.63 -4.00 -18.49
CA SER A 34 12.67 -4.05 -17.38
C SER A 34 12.94 -3.01 -16.29
N GLN A 35 14.18 -2.97 -15.80
CA GLN A 35 14.59 -2.05 -14.72
C GLN A 35 14.40 -0.59 -15.13
N ALA A 36 14.83 -0.21 -16.31
CA ALA A 36 14.69 1.16 -16.82
C ALA A 36 13.21 1.57 -16.99
N ARG A 37 12.40 0.67 -17.53
CA ARG A 37 10.96 0.90 -17.74
C ARG A 37 10.21 1.05 -16.42
N VAL A 38 10.47 0.16 -15.47
CA VAL A 38 9.82 0.23 -14.16
C VAL A 38 10.27 1.45 -13.37
N SER A 39 11.57 1.77 -13.37
CA SER A 39 12.09 2.99 -12.74
C SER A 39 11.44 4.26 -13.31
N ALA A 40 11.34 4.36 -14.63
CA ALA A 40 10.69 5.48 -15.30
C ALA A 40 9.21 5.61 -14.90
N PHE A 41 8.49 4.49 -14.84
CA PHE A 41 7.10 4.45 -14.39
C PHE A 41 6.95 4.91 -12.93
N MET A 42 7.78 4.41 -12.02
CA MET A 42 7.72 4.79 -10.61
C MET A 42 8.00 6.28 -10.38
N LYS A 43 8.96 6.84 -11.12
CA LYS A 43 9.23 8.30 -11.11
C LYS A 43 8.05 9.09 -11.66
N ARG A 44 7.43 8.65 -12.75
CA ARG A 44 6.25 9.28 -13.36
C ARG A 44 5.06 9.34 -12.39
N ILE A 45 4.78 8.24 -11.67
CA ILE A 45 3.72 8.24 -10.64
C ILE A 45 4.01 9.31 -9.58
N GLN A 46 5.22 9.36 -9.05
CA GLN A 46 5.60 10.38 -8.06
C GLN A 46 5.39 11.79 -8.62
N ASP A 47 5.85 12.04 -9.84
CA ASP A 47 5.75 13.35 -10.48
C ASP A 47 4.28 13.76 -10.68
N SER A 48 3.45 12.87 -11.24
CA SER A 48 2.02 13.12 -11.50
C SER A 48 1.23 13.38 -10.22
N ILE A 49 1.49 12.60 -9.16
CA ILE A 49 0.82 12.75 -7.86
C ILE A 49 1.18 14.10 -7.24
N CYS A 50 2.47 14.42 -7.14
CA CYS A 50 2.92 15.67 -6.54
C CYS A 50 2.39 16.88 -7.31
N GLN A 51 2.51 16.88 -8.63
CA GLN A 51 2.00 17.97 -9.48
C GLN A 51 0.51 18.20 -9.24
N ARG A 52 -0.32 17.13 -9.27
CA ARG A 52 -1.77 17.29 -9.10
C ARG A 52 -2.15 17.80 -7.72
N LEU A 53 -1.47 17.33 -6.68
CA LEU A 53 -1.72 17.77 -5.31
C LEU A 53 -1.29 19.23 -5.08
N GLU A 54 -0.19 19.69 -5.69
CA GLU A 54 0.23 21.09 -5.69
C GLU A 54 -0.77 21.99 -6.40
N GLU A 55 -1.35 21.55 -7.52
CA GLU A 55 -2.44 22.29 -8.20
C GLU A 55 -3.69 22.44 -7.32
N LEU A 56 -3.99 21.45 -6.48
CA LEU A 56 -5.13 21.45 -5.56
C LEU A 56 -4.89 22.32 -4.32
N ASP A 57 -3.69 22.34 -3.77
CA ASP A 57 -3.34 23.15 -2.59
C ASP A 57 -3.04 24.62 -2.97
N SER A 58 -2.45 24.87 -4.12
CA SER A 58 -2.08 26.19 -4.70
C SER A 58 -1.08 27.03 -3.91
N GLU A 59 -0.92 26.82 -2.61
CA GLU A 59 -0.05 27.63 -1.73
C GLU A 59 1.18 26.84 -1.24
N HIS A 60 1.12 25.51 -1.26
CA HIS A 60 2.18 24.65 -0.73
C HIS A 60 2.70 23.69 -1.80
N GLN A 61 4.01 23.54 -1.83
CA GLN A 61 4.72 22.65 -2.73
C GLN A 61 5.43 21.55 -1.95
N PHE A 62 5.68 20.43 -2.64
CA PHE A 62 6.49 19.36 -2.09
C PHE A 62 7.96 19.75 -2.07
N LEU A 63 8.58 19.66 -0.90
CA LEU A 63 10.02 19.75 -0.75
C LEU A 63 10.65 18.44 -1.25
N GLU A 64 11.53 18.54 -2.23
CA GLU A 64 12.29 17.38 -2.71
C GLU A 64 13.60 17.21 -1.92
N ASP A 65 13.83 15.97 -1.49
CA ASP A 65 15.03 15.53 -0.80
C ASP A 65 15.56 14.28 -1.50
N SER A 66 16.57 14.45 -2.34
CA SER A 66 17.23 13.38 -3.08
C SER A 66 18.41 12.83 -2.27
N TRP A 67 18.57 11.51 -2.28
CA TRP A 67 19.60 10.81 -1.53
C TRP A 67 20.21 9.66 -2.32
N GLU A 68 21.45 9.32 -2.02
CA GLU A 68 22.21 8.23 -2.63
C GLU A 68 22.66 7.22 -1.56
N ARG A 69 22.88 5.99 -1.98
CA ARG A 69 23.42 4.92 -1.14
C ARG A 69 24.83 4.54 -1.58
N PRO A 70 25.76 4.37 -0.62
CA PRO A 70 27.12 3.90 -0.93
C PRO A 70 27.15 2.54 -1.65
N GLU A 71 26.20 1.65 -1.33
CA GLU A 71 26.10 0.31 -1.91
C GLU A 71 25.46 0.29 -3.31
N GLY A 72 24.98 1.42 -3.77
CA GLY A 72 24.37 1.62 -5.08
C GLY A 72 22.87 1.91 -5.02
N GLY A 73 22.48 2.91 -5.80
CA GLY A 73 21.11 3.41 -5.88
C GLY A 73 20.87 4.62 -4.98
N GLY A 74 19.60 4.95 -4.81
CA GLY A 74 19.18 6.13 -4.07
C GLY A 74 17.66 6.29 -4.09
N GLY A 75 17.23 7.51 -3.86
CA GLY A 75 15.81 7.83 -3.91
C GLY A 75 15.55 9.31 -3.92
N ARG A 76 14.28 9.64 -4.09
CA ARG A 76 13.76 10.98 -4.13
C ARG A 76 12.52 11.04 -3.23
N SER A 77 12.66 11.66 -2.06
CA SER A 77 11.57 11.87 -1.13
C SER A 77 10.96 13.26 -1.42
N ARG A 78 9.66 13.31 -1.67
CA ARG A 78 8.92 14.56 -1.77
C ARG A 78 7.97 14.67 -0.60
N VAL A 79 8.10 15.72 0.20
CA VAL A 79 7.38 15.90 1.47
C VAL A 79 6.70 17.26 1.50
N VAL A 80 5.41 17.28 1.78
CA VAL A 80 4.65 18.49 2.10
C VAL A 80 4.39 18.54 3.61
N LYS A 81 4.52 19.72 4.21
CA LYS A 81 4.25 19.99 5.63
C LYS A 81 3.44 21.27 5.77
N GLN A 82 2.47 21.23 6.68
CA GLN A 82 1.65 22.40 7.05
C GLN A 82 0.87 23.02 5.88
N GLY A 83 0.59 22.24 4.81
CA GLY A 83 -0.23 22.69 3.69
C GLY A 83 -1.69 22.96 4.10
N ASN A 84 -2.41 23.70 3.28
CA ASN A 84 -3.84 23.99 3.49
C ASN A 84 -4.67 22.74 3.24
N LEU A 85 -4.36 21.99 2.18
CA LEU A 85 -4.99 20.72 1.87
C LEU A 85 -4.38 19.57 2.70
N LEU A 86 -3.06 19.42 2.65
CA LEU A 86 -2.32 18.36 3.32
C LEU A 86 -1.57 18.92 4.53
N GLU A 87 -1.93 18.47 5.72
CA GLU A 87 -1.19 18.83 6.93
C GLU A 87 0.21 18.20 6.92
N GLN A 88 0.31 16.98 6.44
CA GLN A 88 1.56 16.31 6.11
C GLN A 88 1.33 15.25 5.03
N GLY A 89 2.30 15.06 4.19
CA GLY A 89 2.30 13.98 3.22
C GLY A 89 3.68 13.75 2.66
N GLY A 90 3.88 12.55 2.16
CA GLY A 90 5.11 12.20 1.50
C GLY A 90 4.90 11.23 0.36
N VAL A 91 5.59 11.47 -0.74
CA VAL A 91 5.64 10.62 -1.92
C VAL A 91 7.10 10.26 -2.16
N ASN A 92 7.45 9.00 -1.91
CA ASN A 92 8.82 8.50 -2.04
C ASN A 92 8.98 7.67 -3.30
N PHE A 93 10.02 7.96 -4.04
CA PHE A 93 10.61 7.04 -5.01
C PHE A 93 11.92 6.49 -4.45
N SER A 94 12.21 5.21 -4.68
CA SER A 94 13.52 4.62 -4.40
C SER A 94 13.89 3.57 -5.44
N GLU A 95 15.20 3.43 -5.66
CA GLU A 95 15.79 2.51 -6.63
C GLU A 95 17.14 2.04 -6.06
N ILE A 96 17.31 0.74 -5.87
CA ILE A 96 18.55 0.20 -5.30
C ILE A 96 19.02 -1.06 -6.00
N TRP A 97 20.30 -1.26 -5.92
CA TRP A 97 21.00 -2.50 -6.28
C TRP A 97 21.76 -3.05 -5.08
N GLY A 98 21.95 -4.36 -5.03
CA GLY A 98 22.75 -5.00 -4.01
C GLY A 98 23.27 -6.35 -4.45
N ASP A 99 24.42 -6.75 -3.88
CA ASP A 99 25.10 -8.00 -4.23
C ASP A 99 24.71 -9.14 -3.28
N ARG A 100 24.04 -8.83 -2.17
CA ARG A 100 23.59 -9.81 -1.16
C ARG A 100 22.08 -9.82 -1.04
N LEU A 101 21.51 -10.94 -1.39
CA LEU A 101 20.10 -11.18 -1.17
C LEU A 101 19.82 -11.49 0.31
N PRO A 102 18.69 -11.00 0.86
CA PRO A 102 18.23 -11.41 2.17
C PRO A 102 18.04 -12.93 2.25
N PRO A 103 18.40 -13.55 3.38
CA PRO A 103 18.22 -15.01 3.57
C PRO A 103 16.77 -15.45 3.35
N SER A 104 15.82 -14.59 3.66
CA SER A 104 14.39 -14.82 3.45
C SER A 104 14.01 -15.02 1.98
N ILE A 105 14.56 -14.22 1.09
CA ILE A 105 14.33 -14.35 -0.35
C ILE A 105 14.98 -15.66 -0.84
N LEU A 106 16.21 -15.92 -0.43
CA LEU A 106 16.92 -17.15 -0.83
C LEU A 106 16.23 -18.42 -0.35
N ALA A 107 15.59 -18.39 0.83
CA ALA A 107 14.84 -19.54 1.34
C ALA A 107 13.61 -19.86 0.48
N GLN A 108 12.97 -18.83 -0.10
CA GLN A 108 11.77 -19.00 -0.92
C GLN A 108 12.07 -19.11 -2.42
N ARG A 109 13.16 -18.49 -2.86
CA ARG A 109 13.56 -18.36 -4.26
C ARG A 109 15.05 -18.69 -4.39
N PRO A 110 15.45 -19.98 -4.18
CA PRO A 110 16.85 -20.38 -4.24
C PRO A 110 17.48 -20.11 -5.62
N GLU A 111 16.69 -20.04 -6.68
CA GLU A 111 17.13 -19.70 -8.03
C GLU A 111 17.67 -18.27 -8.17
N ALA A 112 17.40 -17.40 -7.20
CA ALA A 112 17.99 -16.05 -7.13
C ALA A 112 19.44 -16.04 -6.60
N ALA A 113 19.93 -17.19 -6.08
CA ALA A 113 21.26 -17.28 -5.49
C ALA A 113 22.37 -16.92 -6.48
N GLY A 114 23.32 -16.10 -6.05
CA GLY A 114 24.46 -15.66 -6.87
C GLY A 114 24.14 -14.52 -7.86
N HIS A 115 22.88 -14.06 -7.91
CA HIS A 115 22.51 -12.89 -8.71
C HIS A 115 22.51 -11.62 -7.88
N ARG A 116 22.92 -10.52 -8.52
CA ARG A 116 22.72 -9.17 -8.00
C ARG A 116 21.23 -8.86 -8.04
N PHE A 117 20.69 -8.23 -6.99
CA PHE A 117 19.31 -7.82 -6.98
C PHE A 117 19.13 -6.35 -7.38
N TYR A 118 17.97 -6.08 -7.91
CA TYR A 118 17.41 -4.77 -8.17
C TYR A 118 16.05 -4.63 -7.50
N ALA A 119 15.79 -3.48 -6.88
CA ALA A 119 14.49 -3.19 -6.31
C ALA A 119 14.17 -1.70 -6.48
N THR A 120 12.94 -1.42 -6.90
CA THR A 120 12.45 -0.05 -7.09
C THR A 120 10.97 0.06 -6.74
N GLY A 121 10.54 1.29 -6.46
CA GLY A 121 9.14 1.53 -6.24
C GLY A 121 8.81 2.95 -5.80
N THR A 122 7.50 3.21 -5.68
CA THR A 122 6.93 4.45 -5.16
C THR A 122 5.98 4.16 -4.00
N SER A 123 6.16 4.87 -2.88
CA SER A 123 5.33 4.77 -1.68
C SER A 123 4.85 6.16 -1.27
N MET A 124 3.60 6.24 -0.83
CA MET A 124 2.98 7.50 -0.47
C MET A 124 2.03 7.33 0.71
N VAL A 125 2.04 8.31 1.59
CA VAL A 125 0.96 8.54 2.57
C VAL A 125 0.62 10.02 2.60
N LEU A 126 -0.68 10.33 2.57
CA LEU A 126 -1.19 11.70 2.64
C LEU A 126 -2.11 11.85 3.84
N HIS A 127 -1.83 12.85 4.69
CA HIS A 127 -2.64 13.21 5.86
C HIS A 127 -3.30 14.57 5.63
N PRO A 128 -4.55 14.61 5.12
CA PRO A 128 -5.28 15.85 4.91
C PRO A 128 -5.56 16.59 6.22
N ARG A 129 -5.60 17.92 6.13
CA ARG A 129 -5.94 18.78 7.26
C ARG A 129 -7.42 18.65 7.65
N ASN A 130 -8.31 18.68 6.64
CA ASN A 130 -9.74 18.56 6.88
C ASN A 130 -10.09 17.12 7.32
N PRO A 131 -10.77 16.92 8.48
CA PRO A 131 -11.14 15.61 8.99
C PRO A 131 -12.07 14.79 8.06
N TYR A 132 -12.76 15.45 7.16
CA TYR A 132 -13.67 14.80 6.20
C TYR A 132 -12.96 14.25 4.96
N ILE A 133 -11.70 14.64 4.71
CA ILE A 133 -10.89 14.05 3.66
C ILE A 133 -10.11 12.86 4.25
N PRO A 134 -10.26 11.65 3.70
CA PRO A 134 -9.56 10.46 4.20
C PRO A 134 -8.04 10.56 4.05
N THR A 135 -7.30 9.96 4.97
CA THR A 135 -5.92 9.56 4.73
C THR A 135 -5.88 8.49 3.65
N VAL A 136 -4.88 8.53 2.78
CA VAL A 136 -4.67 7.54 1.72
C VAL A 136 -3.22 7.07 1.73
N HIS A 137 -3.04 5.77 1.51
CA HIS A 137 -1.76 5.12 1.35
C HIS A 137 -1.68 4.47 -0.03
N LEU A 138 -0.51 4.49 -0.64
CA LEU A 138 -0.18 3.81 -1.89
C LEU A 138 1.23 3.27 -1.82
N ASN A 139 1.43 2.07 -2.34
CA ASN A 139 2.75 1.47 -2.49
C ASN A 139 2.78 0.59 -3.74
N TYR A 140 3.69 0.86 -4.67
CA TYR A 140 3.98 -0.05 -5.78
C TYR A 140 5.47 -0.30 -5.83
N ARG A 141 5.83 -1.58 -6.03
CA ARG A 141 7.22 -2.04 -5.97
C ARG A 141 7.52 -3.12 -6.99
N TYR A 142 8.77 -3.19 -7.40
CA TYR A 142 9.31 -4.22 -8.27
C TYR A 142 10.62 -4.77 -7.70
N PHE A 143 10.80 -6.07 -7.81
CA PHE A 143 12.03 -6.77 -7.45
C PHE A 143 12.49 -7.64 -8.60
N GLU A 144 13.81 -7.74 -8.81
CA GLU A 144 14.44 -8.57 -9.81
C GLU A 144 15.81 -9.08 -9.33
N ALA A 145 16.09 -10.38 -9.52
CA ALA A 145 17.39 -10.99 -9.25
C ALA A 145 17.61 -12.17 -10.19
N GLY A 146 18.32 -11.96 -11.28
CA GLY A 146 18.49 -12.97 -12.33
C GLY A 146 17.15 -13.40 -12.93
N PRO A 147 16.78 -14.69 -12.86
CA PRO A 147 15.52 -15.18 -13.40
C PRO A 147 14.30 -14.89 -12.51
N VAL A 148 14.53 -14.39 -11.29
CA VAL A 148 13.49 -14.11 -10.30
C VAL A 148 13.05 -12.68 -10.40
N TRP A 149 11.75 -12.45 -10.49
CA TRP A 149 11.15 -11.13 -10.44
C TRP A 149 9.73 -11.20 -9.88
N TRP A 150 9.25 -10.08 -9.35
CA TRP A 150 7.85 -9.90 -9.00
C TRP A 150 7.49 -8.43 -8.81
N PHE A 151 6.21 -8.14 -8.96
CA PHE A 151 5.59 -6.90 -8.54
C PHE A 151 4.80 -7.10 -7.24
N GLY A 152 4.75 -6.06 -6.43
CA GLY A 152 3.87 -5.95 -5.29
C GLY A 152 3.31 -4.54 -5.19
N GLY A 153 2.22 -4.38 -4.47
CA GLY A 153 1.64 -3.07 -4.30
C GLY A 153 0.28 -3.07 -3.62
N GLY A 154 -0.27 -1.88 -3.53
CA GLY A 154 -1.59 -1.67 -2.99
C GLY A 154 -1.90 -0.21 -2.81
N ILE A 155 -3.17 0.04 -2.57
CA ILE A 155 -3.72 1.34 -2.24
C ILE A 155 -4.89 1.13 -1.29
N ASP A 156 -4.96 1.91 -0.20
CA ASP A 156 -6.04 1.84 0.77
C ASP A 156 -6.42 3.21 1.31
N LEU A 157 -7.69 3.34 1.73
CA LEU A 157 -8.32 4.56 2.18
C LEU A 157 -8.67 4.47 3.66
N THR A 158 -8.28 5.48 4.45
CA THR A 158 -8.52 5.56 5.91
C THR A 158 -9.32 6.83 6.23
N PRO A 159 -10.66 6.78 6.20
CA PRO A 159 -11.50 7.90 6.61
C PRO A 159 -11.59 8.01 8.14
N TYR A 160 -11.84 9.25 8.61
CA TYR A 160 -12.18 9.55 10.00
C TYR A 160 -13.67 9.88 10.15
N TYR A 161 -14.20 10.66 9.22
CA TYR A 161 -15.62 10.91 9.02
C TYR A 161 -16.04 10.34 7.67
N PRO A 162 -16.48 9.07 7.63
CA PRO A 162 -16.70 8.35 6.38
C PRO A 162 -18.03 8.70 5.72
N PHE A 163 -18.01 8.59 4.38
CA PHE A 163 -19.19 8.65 3.53
C PHE A 163 -19.20 7.42 2.64
N GLU A 164 -20.37 6.78 2.52
CA GLU A 164 -20.53 5.58 1.70
C GLU A 164 -20.21 5.83 0.23
N GLU A 165 -20.63 7.00 -0.29
CA GLU A 165 -20.37 7.36 -1.69
C GLU A 165 -18.87 7.52 -1.99
N ASP A 166 -18.06 7.96 -1.00
CA ASP A 166 -16.62 8.10 -1.17
C ASP A 166 -15.93 6.72 -1.17
N ALA A 167 -16.32 5.85 -0.23
CA ALA A 167 -15.83 4.47 -0.19
C ALA A 167 -16.23 3.71 -1.46
N ALA A 168 -17.47 3.85 -1.90
CA ALA A 168 -17.99 3.22 -3.12
C ALA A 168 -17.25 3.72 -4.38
N HIS A 169 -17.05 5.04 -4.51
CA HIS A 169 -16.30 5.62 -5.62
C HIS A 169 -14.87 5.07 -5.67
N PHE A 170 -14.17 5.07 -4.54
CA PHE A 170 -12.81 4.57 -4.44
C PHE A 170 -12.71 3.11 -4.87
N HIS A 171 -13.54 2.26 -4.30
CA HIS A 171 -13.55 0.82 -4.60
C HIS A 171 -14.00 0.49 -6.03
N ARG A 172 -14.97 1.23 -6.60
CA ARG A 172 -15.41 1.05 -8.00
C ARG A 172 -14.29 1.39 -8.97
N THR A 173 -13.55 2.46 -8.72
CA THR A 173 -12.39 2.83 -9.55
C THR A 173 -11.36 1.72 -9.54
N LEU A 174 -11.00 1.19 -8.37
CA LEU A 174 -10.05 0.09 -8.24
C LEU A 174 -10.58 -1.22 -8.86
N LYS A 175 -11.86 -1.51 -8.67
CA LYS A 175 -12.51 -2.68 -9.27
C LYS A 175 -12.47 -2.61 -10.80
N GLN A 176 -12.81 -1.49 -11.39
CA GLN A 176 -12.74 -1.29 -12.84
C GLN A 176 -11.32 -1.49 -13.37
N THR A 177 -10.32 -0.98 -12.66
CA THR A 177 -8.91 -1.18 -13.02
C THR A 177 -8.51 -2.65 -12.96
N CYS A 178 -8.87 -3.36 -11.90
CA CYS A 178 -8.59 -4.79 -11.75
C CYS A 178 -9.31 -5.64 -12.81
N ASP A 179 -10.60 -5.38 -13.02
CA ASP A 179 -11.46 -6.14 -13.95
C ASP A 179 -10.99 -5.99 -15.41
N ALA A 180 -10.35 -4.88 -15.77
CA ALA A 180 -9.75 -4.68 -17.09
C ALA A 180 -8.62 -5.70 -17.36
N HIS A 181 -8.00 -6.26 -16.34
CA HIS A 181 -6.95 -7.27 -16.44
C HIS A 181 -7.45 -8.67 -16.12
N HIS A 182 -8.20 -8.85 -15.03
CA HIS A 182 -8.83 -10.12 -14.67
C HIS A 182 -9.94 -9.95 -13.62
N SER A 183 -11.06 -10.65 -13.80
CA SER A 183 -12.23 -10.60 -12.89
C SER A 183 -11.91 -11.01 -11.44
N ASP A 184 -10.94 -11.88 -11.22
CA ASP A 184 -10.57 -12.37 -9.90
C ASP A 184 -9.56 -11.46 -9.17
N TYR A 185 -9.00 -10.45 -9.85
CA TYR A 185 -8.02 -9.56 -9.23
C TYR A 185 -8.63 -8.73 -8.11
N TYR A 186 -9.73 -8.03 -8.38
CA TYR A 186 -10.35 -7.19 -7.35
C TYR A 186 -10.81 -7.97 -6.13
N PRO A 187 -11.63 -9.03 -6.22
CA PRO A 187 -12.09 -9.75 -5.03
C PRO A 187 -10.93 -10.35 -4.24
N THR A 188 -9.90 -10.85 -4.93
CA THR A 188 -8.71 -11.42 -4.29
C THR A 188 -7.87 -10.37 -3.56
N PHE A 189 -7.55 -9.27 -4.24
CA PHE A 189 -6.69 -8.24 -3.70
C PHE A 189 -7.38 -7.36 -2.67
N LYS A 190 -8.69 -7.15 -2.81
CA LYS A 190 -9.53 -6.50 -1.79
C LYS A 190 -9.54 -7.30 -0.50
N LYS A 191 -9.81 -8.60 -0.58
CA LYS A 191 -9.79 -9.49 0.59
C LYS A 191 -8.42 -9.48 1.26
N TRP A 192 -7.33 -9.55 0.49
CA TRP A 192 -5.98 -9.49 1.04
C TRP A 192 -5.68 -8.16 1.72
N CYS A 193 -6.16 -7.04 1.15
CA CYS A 193 -6.07 -5.71 1.74
C CYS A 193 -6.75 -5.65 3.11
N ASP A 194 -8.00 -6.14 3.22
CA ASP A 194 -8.77 -6.16 4.46
C ASP A 194 -8.06 -6.96 5.57
N GLU A 195 -7.46 -8.08 5.20
CA GLU A 195 -6.71 -8.93 6.13
C GLU A 195 -5.38 -8.30 6.57
N TYR A 196 -4.66 -7.67 5.62
CA TYR A 196 -3.36 -7.06 5.89
C TYR A 196 -3.49 -5.85 6.82
N PHE A 197 -4.46 -4.96 6.58
CA PHE A 197 -4.65 -3.73 7.35
C PHE A 197 -5.55 -3.89 8.57
N TYR A 198 -5.62 -5.10 9.14
CA TYR A 198 -6.41 -5.37 10.33
C TYR A 198 -5.58 -5.18 11.62
N LEU A 199 -6.07 -4.34 12.55
CA LEU A 199 -5.48 -4.11 13.86
C LEU A 199 -6.00 -5.17 14.85
N LYS A 200 -5.24 -6.24 15.06
CA LYS A 200 -5.63 -7.40 15.88
C LYS A 200 -5.99 -7.00 17.31
N HIS A 201 -5.22 -6.10 17.93
CA HIS A 201 -5.43 -5.67 19.32
C HIS A 201 -6.60 -4.68 19.50
N ARG A 202 -7.12 -4.13 18.40
CA ARG A 202 -8.32 -3.27 18.37
C ARG A 202 -9.54 -3.97 17.79
N GLN A 203 -9.36 -5.10 17.11
CA GLN A 203 -10.41 -5.85 16.40
C GLN A 203 -11.14 -4.99 15.36
N GLU A 204 -10.40 -4.15 14.66
CA GLU A 204 -10.92 -3.25 13.61
C GLU A 204 -9.97 -3.18 12.41
N THR A 205 -10.48 -2.85 11.24
CA THR A 205 -9.65 -2.52 10.08
C THR A 205 -9.07 -1.11 10.21
N ARG A 206 -7.91 -0.84 9.57
CA ARG A 206 -7.30 0.50 9.56
C ARG A 206 -8.22 1.55 8.93
N GLY A 207 -8.97 1.16 7.89
CA GLY A 207 -9.92 2.00 7.16
C GLY A 207 -10.88 1.14 6.34
N VAL A 208 -11.35 1.66 5.22
CA VAL A 208 -12.30 0.96 4.33
C VAL A 208 -11.63 -0.02 3.37
N GLY A 209 -10.31 -0.18 3.45
CA GLY A 209 -9.54 -1.05 2.57
C GLY A 209 -9.25 -0.43 1.21
N GLY A 210 -9.15 -1.28 0.23
CA GLY A 210 -8.75 -1.00 -1.15
C GLY A 210 -8.30 -2.28 -1.82
N ILE A 211 -7.08 -2.30 -2.39
CA ILE A 211 -6.44 -3.50 -2.94
C ILE A 211 -5.01 -3.63 -2.38
N PHE A 212 -4.60 -4.88 -2.17
CA PHE A 212 -3.22 -5.23 -1.81
C PHE A 212 -2.82 -6.52 -2.51
N PHE A 213 -1.63 -6.55 -3.11
CA PHE A 213 -1.05 -7.72 -3.76
C PHE A 213 0.46 -7.76 -3.58
N ASP A 214 1.01 -8.97 -3.59
CA ASP A 214 2.45 -9.18 -3.53
C ASP A 214 2.85 -10.41 -4.36
N TYR A 215 4.16 -10.55 -4.64
CA TYR A 215 4.72 -11.69 -5.38
C TYR A 215 4.00 -11.97 -6.71
N GLN A 216 3.56 -10.94 -7.41
CA GLN A 216 2.98 -11.08 -8.73
C GLN A 216 4.12 -11.33 -9.73
N ASP A 217 4.47 -12.60 -9.93
CA ASP A 217 5.57 -13.06 -10.77
C ASP A 217 5.09 -13.77 -12.06
N GLY A 218 3.80 -13.66 -12.33
CA GLY A 218 3.15 -14.24 -13.51
C GLY A 218 2.87 -15.74 -13.43
N ARG A 219 3.27 -16.45 -12.37
CA ARG A 219 3.01 -17.90 -12.22
C ARG A 219 1.59 -18.24 -11.76
N GLY A 220 0.80 -17.22 -11.42
CA GLY A 220 -0.57 -17.40 -10.95
C GLY A 220 -0.70 -17.87 -9.51
N GLN A 221 0.40 -18.14 -8.83
CA GLN A 221 0.40 -18.54 -7.43
C GLN A 221 0.39 -17.31 -6.54
N LEU A 222 -0.60 -17.22 -5.66
CA LEU A 222 -0.64 -16.18 -4.64
C LEU A 222 0.17 -16.65 -3.43
N TYR A 223 1.40 -16.15 -3.33
CA TYR A 223 2.23 -16.40 -2.16
C TYR A 223 1.85 -15.43 -1.04
N ARG A 224 1.38 -15.96 0.10
CA ARG A 224 0.99 -15.18 1.29
C ARG A 224 2.02 -15.16 2.41
N GLY A 225 3.17 -15.79 2.22
CA GLY A 225 4.10 -16.03 3.32
C GLY A 225 3.61 -17.16 4.26
N PRO A 226 4.40 -17.56 5.26
CA PRO A 226 3.96 -18.50 6.26
C PRO A 226 2.72 -17.98 6.97
N ALA A 227 1.72 -18.84 7.16
CA ALA A 227 0.49 -18.49 7.87
C ALA A 227 0.85 -17.99 9.27
N GLU A 228 0.55 -16.72 9.56
CA GLU A 228 0.63 -16.23 10.92
C GLU A 228 -0.44 -16.92 11.76
N GLU A 229 -0.11 -17.33 12.99
CA GLU A 229 -1.11 -17.83 13.94
C GLU A 229 -2.14 -16.75 14.24
N GLY A 230 -3.42 -17.07 14.10
CA GLY A 230 -4.50 -16.13 14.39
C GLY A 230 -5.69 -16.25 13.42
N PRO A 231 -6.70 -15.35 13.53
CA PRO A 231 -7.88 -15.37 12.63
C PRO A 231 -7.54 -15.26 11.15
N ALA A 232 -6.40 -14.67 10.79
CA ALA A 232 -5.91 -14.60 9.42
C ALA A 232 -5.45 -15.97 8.88
N ALA A 233 -5.04 -16.92 9.74
CA ALA A 233 -4.58 -18.24 9.34
C ALA A 233 -5.68 -19.09 8.68
N GLN A 234 -6.94 -18.93 9.10
CA GLN A 234 -8.06 -19.66 8.50
C GLN A 234 -8.44 -19.19 7.08
N TYR A 235 -7.95 -18.04 6.66
CA TYR A 235 -8.18 -17.49 5.30
C TYR A 235 -7.06 -17.87 4.32
N SER A 236 -5.91 -18.38 4.79
CA SER A 236 -4.74 -18.68 3.95
C SER A 236 -4.98 -19.78 2.90
N ASN A 237 -5.98 -20.64 3.10
CA ASN A 237 -6.23 -21.84 2.28
C ASN A 237 -7.31 -21.68 1.20
N GLN A 238 -7.85 -20.48 0.96
CA GLN A 238 -8.98 -20.25 0.04
C GLN A 238 -8.70 -19.28 -1.11
N ILE A 239 -7.45 -19.08 -1.48
CA ILE A 239 -7.16 -18.25 -2.63
C ILE A 239 -7.06 -19.13 -3.85
N GLY A 240 -7.95 -18.87 -4.82
CA GLY A 240 -7.89 -19.48 -6.14
C GLY A 240 -6.55 -19.19 -6.83
N GLU A 241 -6.15 -20.06 -7.72
CA GLU A 241 -5.03 -19.80 -8.61
C GLU A 241 -5.41 -18.66 -9.56
N LEU A 242 -4.60 -17.61 -9.61
CA LEU A 242 -4.70 -16.61 -10.66
C LEU A 242 -4.15 -17.17 -11.98
N PRO A 243 -4.58 -16.66 -13.13
CA PRO A 243 -4.04 -17.14 -14.40
C PRO A 243 -2.56 -16.81 -14.52
N THR A 244 -1.82 -17.68 -15.21
CA THR A 244 -0.45 -17.39 -15.61
C THR A 244 -0.41 -16.18 -16.53
N ARG A 245 0.49 -15.24 -16.27
CA ARG A 245 0.63 -13.97 -16.99
C ARG A 245 2.08 -13.72 -17.38
N SER A 246 2.29 -12.99 -18.44
CA SER A 246 3.61 -12.50 -18.82
C SER A 246 4.06 -11.35 -17.89
N TRP A 247 5.36 -11.04 -17.93
CA TRP A 247 5.88 -9.84 -17.25
C TRP A 247 5.18 -8.57 -17.75
N GLU A 248 4.92 -8.48 -19.04
CA GLU A 248 4.22 -7.34 -19.66
C GLU A 248 2.78 -7.19 -19.15
N ASP A 249 2.04 -8.28 -19.00
CA ASP A 249 0.67 -8.24 -18.48
C ASP A 249 0.62 -7.76 -17.03
N ILE A 250 1.55 -8.26 -16.19
CA ILE A 250 1.63 -7.81 -14.78
C ILE A 250 2.10 -6.36 -14.70
N PHE A 251 3.07 -5.96 -15.50
CA PHE A 251 3.52 -4.58 -15.51
C PHE A 251 2.42 -3.62 -16.00
N ALA A 252 1.66 -3.99 -17.03
CA ALA A 252 0.50 -3.22 -17.49
C ALA A 252 -0.55 -3.07 -16.37
N PHE A 253 -0.86 -4.14 -15.65
CA PHE A 253 -1.75 -4.08 -14.48
C PHE A 253 -1.25 -3.11 -13.41
N VAL A 254 0.04 -3.16 -13.06
CA VAL A 254 0.62 -2.26 -12.05
C VAL A 254 0.63 -0.81 -12.53
N GLN A 255 0.84 -0.57 -13.84
CA GLN A 255 0.75 0.76 -14.42
C GLN A 255 -0.67 1.33 -14.29
N ASP A 256 -1.68 0.56 -14.66
CA ASP A 256 -3.08 0.98 -14.56
C ASP A 256 -3.50 1.20 -13.09
N CYS A 257 -3.01 0.38 -12.15
CA CYS A 257 -3.20 0.62 -10.72
C CYS A 257 -2.58 1.95 -10.26
N GLY A 258 -1.38 2.27 -10.72
CA GLY A 258 -0.74 3.56 -10.42
C GLY A 258 -1.51 4.75 -10.99
N ASP A 259 -1.97 4.63 -12.22
CA ASP A 259 -2.76 5.67 -12.91
C ASP A 259 -4.18 5.82 -12.32
N ALA A 260 -4.72 4.79 -11.67
CA ALA A 260 -6.01 4.84 -10.98
C ALA A 260 -5.99 5.68 -9.68
N PHE A 261 -4.83 6.05 -9.15
CA PHE A 261 -4.75 6.83 -7.90
C PHE A 261 -5.49 8.16 -8.00
N LEU A 262 -5.14 9.01 -8.96
CA LEU A 262 -5.74 10.33 -9.08
C LEU A 262 -7.26 10.26 -9.34
N PRO A 263 -7.77 9.44 -10.27
CA PRO A 263 -9.22 9.25 -10.45
C PRO A 263 -9.95 8.70 -9.21
N SER A 264 -9.31 7.88 -8.38
CA SER A 264 -9.94 7.31 -7.18
C SER A 264 -9.99 8.30 -6.01
N TYR A 265 -9.00 9.18 -5.88
CA TYR A 265 -8.84 10.01 -4.68
C TYR A 265 -9.19 11.50 -4.87
N VAL A 266 -8.82 12.11 -6.02
CA VAL A 266 -9.07 13.54 -6.27
C VAL A 266 -10.54 13.93 -6.17
N PRO A 267 -11.51 13.17 -6.73
CA PRO A 267 -12.93 13.51 -6.58
C PRO A 267 -13.40 13.52 -5.11
N ILE A 268 -12.80 12.71 -4.24
CA ILE A 268 -13.09 12.72 -2.79
C ILE A 268 -12.58 14.02 -2.16
N ILE A 269 -11.35 14.43 -2.49
CA ILE A 269 -10.80 15.72 -2.05
C ILE A 269 -11.74 16.86 -2.47
N GLU A 270 -12.12 16.91 -3.75
CA GLU A 270 -12.95 18.00 -4.31
C GLU A 270 -14.32 18.08 -3.65
N ARG A 271 -14.93 16.95 -3.26
CA ARG A 271 -16.21 16.93 -2.53
C ARG A 271 -16.09 17.36 -1.08
N ARG A 272 -14.95 17.10 -0.41
CA ARG A 272 -14.84 17.23 1.05
C ARG A 272 -13.99 18.41 1.50
N ARG A 273 -13.17 19.01 0.64
CA ARG A 273 -12.20 20.05 1.02
C ARG A 273 -12.81 21.29 1.67
N ASP A 274 -14.01 21.67 1.26
CA ASP A 274 -14.71 22.85 1.75
C ASP A 274 -15.76 22.53 2.84
N THR A 275 -15.80 21.29 3.33
CA THR A 275 -16.68 20.90 4.43
C THR A 275 -16.20 21.54 5.73
N GLU A 276 -17.06 22.34 6.36
CA GLU A 276 -16.76 22.99 7.64
C GLU A 276 -16.58 21.98 8.76
N TYR A 277 -15.62 22.23 9.65
CA TYR A 277 -15.37 21.39 10.84
C TYR A 277 -14.91 22.24 12.01
N GLY A 278 -15.13 21.72 13.23
CA GLY A 278 -14.72 22.34 14.47
C GLY A 278 -13.78 21.44 15.29
N ASP A 279 -13.58 21.81 16.55
CA ASP A 279 -12.67 21.11 17.46
C ASP A 279 -13.06 19.64 17.67
N ARG A 280 -14.38 19.33 17.72
CA ARG A 280 -14.86 17.95 17.87
C ARG A 280 -14.35 17.07 16.72
N GLN A 281 -14.51 17.50 15.49
CA GLN A 281 -14.07 16.73 14.32
C GLN A 281 -12.54 16.61 14.28
N ARG A 282 -11.86 17.70 14.65
CA ARG A 282 -10.40 17.70 14.71
C ARG A 282 -9.88 16.75 15.78
N ASP A 283 -10.41 16.78 16.98
CA ASP A 283 -10.03 15.91 18.08
C ASP A 283 -10.23 14.43 17.73
N PHE A 284 -11.36 14.10 17.13
CA PHE A 284 -11.62 12.73 16.67
C PHE A 284 -10.66 12.30 15.56
N GLN A 285 -10.33 13.16 14.59
CA GLN A 285 -9.30 12.89 13.61
C GLN A 285 -7.96 12.56 14.26
N LEU A 286 -7.52 13.38 15.24
CA LEU A 286 -6.25 13.14 15.93
C LEU A 286 -6.27 11.81 16.71
N TYR A 287 -7.38 11.48 17.34
CA TYR A 287 -7.57 10.21 18.01
C TYR A 287 -7.50 9.03 17.04
N ARG A 288 -8.17 9.10 15.89
CA ARG A 288 -8.14 8.05 14.88
C ARG A 288 -6.77 7.94 14.19
N ARG A 289 -6.04 9.04 14.04
CA ARG A 289 -4.64 9.02 13.61
C ARG A 289 -3.75 8.21 14.54
N GLY A 290 -4.06 8.15 15.83
CA GLY A 290 -3.39 7.25 16.77
C GLY A 290 -3.51 5.78 16.35
N ARG A 291 -4.68 5.33 15.84
CA ARG A 291 -4.87 3.98 15.30
C ARG A 291 -4.05 3.72 14.04
N TYR A 292 -3.96 4.71 13.18
CA TYR A 292 -3.10 4.65 11.99
C TYR A 292 -1.62 4.45 12.38
N VAL A 293 -1.14 5.21 13.38
CA VAL A 293 0.23 5.08 13.91
C VAL A 293 0.46 3.72 14.57
N GLU A 294 -0.52 3.21 15.35
CA GLU A 294 -0.43 1.87 15.93
C GLU A 294 -0.21 0.80 14.86
N PHE A 295 -0.96 0.84 13.77
CA PHE A 295 -0.76 -0.11 12.67
C PHE A 295 0.64 0.02 12.08
N ASN A 296 1.06 1.21 11.71
CA ASN A 296 2.33 1.44 11.02
C ASN A 296 3.55 1.05 11.88
N LEU A 297 3.52 1.28 13.19
CA LEU A 297 4.65 0.96 14.07
C LEU A 297 4.64 -0.47 14.59
N VAL A 298 3.47 -1.12 14.71
CA VAL A 298 3.34 -2.45 15.34
C VAL A 298 3.18 -3.57 14.31
N TYR A 299 2.48 -3.31 13.20
CA TYR A 299 2.11 -4.36 12.25
C TYR A 299 2.64 -4.15 10.83
N ASP A 300 2.95 -2.90 10.43
CA ASP A 300 3.43 -2.67 9.08
C ASP A 300 4.83 -3.27 8.89
N ARG A 301 4.87 -4.36 8.12
CA ARG A 301 6.11 -5.11 7.86
C ARG A 301 7.18 -4.22 7.25
N GLY A 302 6.76 -3.33 6.36
CA GLY A 302 7.66 -2.39 5.70
C GLY A 302 8.34 -1.45 6.69
N THR A 303 7.59 -0.83 7.57
CA THR A 303 8.11 0.08 8.60
C THR A 303 9.04 -0.66 9.57
N ILE A 304 8.59 -1.81 10.11
CA ILE A 304 9.34 -2.59 11.09
C ILE A 304 10.71 -3.01 10.51
N PHE A 305 10.70 -3.62 9.34
CA PHE A 305 11.94 -4.08 8.72
C PHE A 305 12.84 -2.91 8.32
N GLY A 306 12.28 -1.77 7.83
CA GLY A 306 13.05 -0.60 7.47
C GLY A 306 13.86 -0.04 8.62
N LEU A 307 13.23 0.03 9.77
CA LEU A 307 13.88 0.48 10.99
C LEU A 307 14.94 -0.54 11.47
N GLN A 308 14.66 -1.84 11.33
CA GLN A 308 15.59 -2.91 11.73
C GLN A 308 16.82 -3.03 10.82
N THR A 309 16.72 -2.65 9.56
CA THR A 309 17.80 -2.77 8.57
C THR A 309 18.52 -1.46 8.26
N ASN A 310 18.42 -0.47 9.15
CA ASN A 310 19.02 0.86 8.99
C ASN A 310 18.56 1.57 7.69
N GLY A 311 17.33 1.36 7.27
CA GLY A 311 16.71 2.15 6.21
C GLY A 311 16.67 3.63 6.58
N ARG A 312 16.55 4.51 5.60
CA ARG A 312 16.49 5.96 5.84
C ARG A 312 15.27 6.32 6.69
N THR A 313 15.50 6.55 8.00
CA THR A 313 14.45 6.78 9.00
C THR A 313 13.48 7.90 8.59
N GLU A 314 14.00 9.02 8.09
CA GLU A 314 13.17 10.15 7.65
C GLU A 314 12.19 9.77 6.52
N SER A 315 12.64 8.95 5.56
CA SER A 315 11.80 8.46 4.47
C SER A 315 10.81 7.38 4.91
N ILE A 316 11.06 6.71 6.04
CA ILE A 316 10.15 5.72 6.63
C ILE A 316 9.08 6.43 7.46
N LEU A 317 9.50 7.27 8.41
CA LEU A 317 8.59 7.88 9.40
C LEU A 317 7.82 9.08 8.85
N MET A 318 8.14 9.59 7.65
CA MET A 318 7.31 10.61 7.00
C MET A 318 5.87 10.12 6.68
N SER A 319 5.65 8.81 6.70
CA SER A 319 4.31 8.20 6.54
C SER A 319 3.40 8.44 7.75
N LEU A 320 3.94 8.89 8.88
CA LEU A 320 3.15 9.16 10.07
C LEU A 320 2.53 10.56 10.02
N PRO A 321 1.33 10.75 10.62
CA PRO A 321 0.74 12.07 10.76
C PRO A 321 1.55 12.94 11.73
N PRO A 322 1.54 14.30 11.57
CA PRO A 322 2.35 15.19 12.41
C PRO A 322 1.83 15.30 13.84
N LEU A 323 0.53 15.07 14.03
CA LEU A 323 -0.16 15.12 15.33
C LEU A 323 -1.10 13.94 15.47
N VAL A 324 -1.10 13.36 16.68
CA VAL A 324 -1.95 12.24 17.07
C VAL A 324 -2.44 12.43 18.52
N ARG A 325 -3.47 11.70 18.90
CA ARG A 325 -4.00 11.69 20.24
C ARG A 325 -4.38 10.27 20.66
N TRP A 326 -4.11 9.90 21.92
CA TRP A 326 -4.62 8.69 22.53
C TRP A 326 -5.50 9.06 23.71
N GLU A 327 -6.65 8.41 23.83
CA GLU A 327 -7.57 8.54 24.94
C GLU A 327 -7.80 7.18 25.59
N TYR A 328 -7.86 7.18 26.90
CA TYR A 328 -8.14 5.97 27.66
C TYR A 328 -9.64 5.64 27.61
N CYS A 329 -9.98 4.41 27.17
CA CYS A 329 -11.36 3.92 27.07
C CYS A 329 -12.31 4.87 26.30
N PHE A 330 -11.83 5.43 25.17
CA PHE A 330 -12.70 6.25 24.31
C PHE A 330 -13.83 5.41 23.71
N GLU A 331 -15.04 5.88 23.87
CA GLU A 331 -16.25 5.34 23.23
C GLU A 331 -16.98 6.49 22.52
N PRO A 332 -17.33 6.36 21.22
CA PRO A 332 -18.10 7.38 20.53
C PRO A 332 -19.54 7.43 21.09
N GLU A 333 -20.13 8.62 21.07
CA GLU A 333 -21.55 8.76 21.39
C GLU A 333 -22.42 7.97 20.39
N PRO A 334 -23.43 7.21 20.86
CA PRO A 334 -24.34 6.49 19.98
C PRO A 334 -25.02 7.41 18.95
N ASP A 335 -25.36 6.88 17.79
CA ASP A 335 -26.06 7.57 16.71
C ASP A 335 -25.35 8.82 16.17
N THR A 336 -24.02 8.87 16.32
CA THR A 336 -23.18 9.94 15.77
C THR A 336 -22.44 9.47 14.52
N HIS A 337 -21.85 10.41 13.78
CA HIS A 337 -20.99 10.10 12.64
C HIS A 337 -19.74 9.31 13.08
N GLU A 338 -19.24 9.60 14.29
CA GLU A 338 -18.13 8.86 14.90
C GLU A 338 -18.51 7.42 15.22
N SER A 339 -19.70 7.14 15.78
CA SER A 339 -20.15 5.76 16.04
C SER A 339 -20.36 4.97 14.73
N LYS A 340 -20.87 5.62 13.68
CA LYS A 340 -21.03 5.02 12.36
C LYS A 340 -19.73 4.51 11.78
N LEU A 341 -18.59 5.19 12.03
CA LEU A 341 -17.27 4.70 11.63
C LEU A 341 -17.01 3.30 12.20
N TYR A 342 -17.26 3.09 13.51
CA TYR A 342 -17.02 1.81 14.18
C TYR A 342 -18.02 0.73 13.75
N ASP A 343 -19.27 1.11 13.60
CA ASP A 343 -20.34 0.15 13.32
C ASP A 343 -20.27 -0.44 11.92
N VAL A 344 -19.82 0.37 10.95
CA VAL A 344 -19.87 0.05 9.52
C VAL A 344 -18.51 0.03 8.85
N PHE A 345 -17.73 1.11 8.97
CA PHE A 345 -16.59 1.35 8.08
C PHE A 345 -15.27 0.71 8.54
N LEU A 346 -15.16 0.33 9.81
CA LEU A 346 -13.99 -0.41 10.33
C LEU A 346 -14.16 -1.93 10.26
N LYS A 347 -15.08 -2.38 9.43
CA LYS A 347 -15.35 -3.78 9.10
C LYS A 347 -15.30 -3.97 7.59
N PRO A 348 -14.81 -5.11 7.08
CA PRO A 348 -14.85 -5.39 5.65
C PRO A 348 -16.27 -5.28 5.08
N GLN A 349 -16.44 -4.55 4.00
CA GLN A 349 -17.70 -4.33 3.29
C GLN A 349 -17.50 -4.45 1.79
N GLU A 350 -18.55 -4.76 1.03
CA GLU A 350 -18.53 -4.81 -0.44
C GLU A 350 -18.84 -3.41 -1.02
N TRP A 351 -17.94 -2.46 -0.80
CA TRP A 351 -18.12 -1.05 -1.16
C TRP A 351 -18.35 -0.82 -2.65
N ALA A 352 -17.74 -1.62 -3.53
CA ALA A 352 -17.93 -1.48 -4.97
C ALA A 352 -19.37 -1.72 -5.42
N ASP A 353 -20.11 -2.55 -4.66
CA ASP A 353 -21.50 -2.92 -4.95
C ASP A 353 -22.52 -2.02 -4.20
N TRP A 354 -22.03 -1.10 -3.37
CA TRP A 354 -22.90 -0.18 -2.65
C TRP A 354 -23.73 0.68 -3.61
N ILE A 355 -25.03 0.76 -3.37
CA ILE A 355 -25.99 1.57 -4.14
C ILE A 355 -26.58 2.58 -3.17
N GLU A 356 -26.58 3.85 -3.58
CA GLU A 356 -27.27 4.88 -2.84
C GLU A 356 -28.75 4.50 -2.71
N SER A 357 -29.22 4.30 -1.47
CA SER A 357 -30.63 4.06 -1.22
C SER A 357 -31.40 5.31 -1.66
N SER A 358 -32.25 5.15 -2.69
CA SER A 358 -33.16 6.21 -3.12
C SER A 358 -33.99 6.64 -1.90
N ALA A 359 -33.73 7.86 -1.42
CA ALA A 359 -34.46 8.47 -0.31
C ALA A 359 -35.91 8.78 -0.69
#